data_2368ccf69399c1475ba3d783cfe06ed8
#
_entry.id   2368ccf69399c1475ba3d783cfe06ed8
#
_cell.length_a   1.000
_cell.length_b   1.000
_cell.length_c   1.000
_cell.angle_alpha   90.00
_cell.angle_beta   90.00
_cell.angle_gamma   90.00
#
_symmetry.space_group_name_H-M   'P 1'
#
loop_
_entity.id
_entity.type
_entity.pdbx_description
1 polymer ?
#
loop_
_entity_poly.entity_id
_entity_poly.type
_entity_poly.pdbx_seq_one_letter_code
_entity_poly.pdbx_strand_id
1 'polypeptide(L)'
;SPSADMMAGRSYGHDVEAAVVRAAFAAGVKAPEIMGEVKAADNLGTGYVMRRVEAEVNPAKILPNAPPGLLNDFARELAAIHAVPVDLLPQLPETSAESLLAELRGRFINFGGDRPVMALAFKWLEDHLPSPVPAVLLHGDFRMGNIMVDAHGLAAVLDWELAHLGDRHQDLAFGCINSWRFGYIDRPAFGIGPLDEFSAAYESASGTSVEPERFRWWLIYSTLWWGVCCLQMADIWRSGLDEGLERAVIGRRTSETEIDLLMLLEDDAPEAERGPIMLPSLAAPRRLGEPSSTEMLEALARWIETDIKPQAKGRDRFMAAVAVNALGMLQREVTAPLNVHDTSLSDALLAGRKSLATPGLLVQLKAQSLAKLAADQPKYAGLAAARKKWTI
;
A
#
# COMPACT_ATOMS: atom_id res chain seq x y z
N SER A 1 10.21 9.26 -11.92
CA SER A 1 9.04 9.69 -11.14
C SER A 1 7.76 9.21 -11.81
N PRO A 2 6.66 9.02 -11.05
CA PRO A 2 5.35 8.74 -11.63
C PRO A 2 4.96 9.87 -12.60
N SER A 3 4.14 9.55 -13.62
CA SER A 3 3.66 10.60 -14.53
C SER A 3 2.81 11.63 -13.77
N ALA A 4 2.79 12.88 -14.24
CA ALA A 4 1.98 13.95 -13.66
C ALA A 4 0.50 13.55 -13.50
N ASP A 5 -0.02 12.73 -14.42
CA ASP A 5 -1.40 12.22 -14.36
C ASP A 5 -1.61 11.18 -13.26
N MET A 6 -0.57 10.41 -12.90
CA MET A 6 -0.65 9.48 -11.76
C MET A 6 -0.68 10.20 -10.41
N MET A 7 -0.09 11.39 -10.37
CA MET A 7 0.05 12.22 -9.18
C MET A 7 -0.88 13.43 -9.22
N ALA A 8 -1.87 13.44 -10.13
CA ALA A 8 -2.78 14.56 -10.30
C ALA A 8 -3.39 15.00 -8.96
N GLY A 9 -3.09 16.22 -8.56
CA GLY A 9 -3.53 16.84 -7.32
C GLY A 9 -2.59 16.71 -6.11
N ARG A 10 -1.49 15.92 -6.18
CA ARG A 10 -0.57 15.71 -5.05
C ARG A 10 0.91 15.85 -5.35
N SER A 11 1.31 15.77 -6.63
CA SER A 11 2.71 15.98 -7.02
C SER A 11 2.98 17.47 -7.18
N TYR A 12 3.94 17.95 -6.42
CA TYR A 12 4.52 19.28 -6.62
C TYR A 12 5.59 19.20 -7.70
N GLY A 13 5.98 20.36 -8.23
CA GLY A 13 7.18 20.45 -9.04
C GLY A 13 8.43 20.04 -8.24
N HIS A 14 9.46 19.56 -8.93
CA HIS A 14 10.72 19.17 -8.31
C HIS A 14 11.39 20.30 -7.51
N ASP A 15 11.04 21.55 -7.79
CA ASP A 15 11.46 22.73 -7.03
C ASP A 15 10.88 22.77 -5.61
N VAL A 16 9.58 22.45 -5.47
CA VAL A 16 8.92 22.36 -4.15
C VAL A 16 9.47 21.15 -3.39
N GLU A 17 9.61 20.00 -4.03
CA GLU A 17 10.20 18.81 -3.42
C GLU A 17 11.62 19.10 -2.92
N ALA A 18 12.48 19.71 -3.76
CA ALA A 18 13.84 20.10 -3.37
C ALA A 18 13.84 21.07 -2.18
N ALA A 19 12.89 22.01 -2.10
CA ALA A 19 12.77 22.94 -0.99
C ALA A 19 12.38 22.21 0.32
N VAL A 20 11.45 21.26 0.27
CA VAL A 20 11.08 20.40 1.41
C VAL A 20 12.30 19.61 1.91
N VAL A 21 13.00 18.93 1.00
CA VAL A 21 14.19 18.13 1.33
C VAL A 21 15.28 18.99 1.97
N ARG A 22 15.50 20.23 1.49
CA ARG A 22 16.45 21.17 2.10
C ARG A 22 16.04 21.58 3.51
N ALA A 23 14.76 21.88 3.72
CA ALA A 23 14.25 22.26 5.04
C ALA A 23 14.39 21.08 6.02
N ALA A 24 14.02 19.87 5.60
CA ALA A 24 14.18 18.65 6.39
C ALA A 24 15.67 18.39 6.74
N PHE A 25 16.55 18.44 5.74
CA PHE A 25 18.00 18.29 5.95
C PHE A 25 18.57 19.33 6.92
N ALA A 26 18.19 20.60 6.76
CA ALA A 26 18.64 21.69 7.64
C ALA A 26 18.12 21.52 9.08
N ALA A 27 16.97 20.90 9.27
CA ALA A 27 16.41 20.55 10.58
C ALA A 27 17.03 19.28 11.20
N GLY A 28 17.97 18.63 10.52
CA GLY A 28 18.67 17.43 11.01
C GLY A 28 18.02 16.10 10.66
N VAL A 29 16.97 16.10 9.81
CA VAL A 29 16.40 14.90 9.24
C VAL A 29 17.43 14.25 8.29
N LYS A 30 17.50 12.93 8.28
CA LYS A 30 18.38 12.15 7.39
C LYS A 30 17.87 12.16 5.94
N ALA A 31 17.54 13.33 5.41
CA ALA A 31 17.26 13.56 4.00
C ALA A 31 18.57 13.73 3.22
N PRO A 32 18.66 13.36 1.93
CA PRO A 32 19.83 13.61 1.12
C PRO A 32 20.09 15.12 0.93
N GLU A 33 21.34 15.56 1.01
CA GLU A 33 21.70 16.96 0.75
C GLU A 33 21.43 17.33 -0.71
N ILE A 34 20.63 18.37 -0.96
CA ILE A 34 20.37 18.90 -2.30
C ILE A 34 21.56 19.76 -2.73
N MET A 35 22.28 19.28 -3.77
CA MET A 35 23.48 19.92 -4.32
C MET A 35 23.15 21.04 -5.32
N GLY A 36 22.01 20.97 -5.99
CA GLY A 36 21.57 21.94 -6.97
C GLY A 36 20.25 21.55 -7.65
N GLU A 37 19.65 22.51 -8.35
CA GLU A 37 18.43 22.28 -9.14
C GLU A 37 18.75 22.45 -10.62
N VAL A 38 18.09 21.62 -11.46
CA VAL A 38 18.18 21.73 -12.92
C VAL A 38 17.45 23.00 -13.35
N LYS A 39 18.15 23.87 -14.10
CA LYS A 39 17.58 25.11 -14.62
C LYS A 39 17.08 24.93 -16.05
N ALA A 40 16.13 25.73 -16.46
CA ALA A 40 15.61 25.71 -17.83
C ALA A 40 16.72 25.85 -18.90
N ALA A 41 17.79 26.61 -18.59
CA ALA A 41 18.95 26.79 -19.47
C ALA A 41 19.79 25.51 -19.68
N ASP A 42 19.65 24.50 -18.81
CA ASP A 42 20.41 23.25 -18.90
C ASP A 42 19.82 22.29 -19.95
N ASN A 43 18.60 22.54 -20.45
CA ASN A 43 17.86 21.71 -21.40
C ASN A 43 17.73 20.24 -20.98
N LEU A 44 17.65 19.97 -19.68
CA LEU A 44 17.52 18.64 -19.08
C LEU A 44 16.12 18.36 -18.50
N GLY A 45 15.16 19.26 -18.75
CA GLY A 45 13.83 19.20 -18.13
C GLY A 45 13.85 19.80 -16.73
N THR A 46 13.03 19.25 -15.81
CA THR A 46 12.96 19.67 -14.42
C THR A 46 13.54 18.59 -13.50
N GLY A 47 14.19 18.98 -12.41
CA GLY A 47 14.78 18.05 -11.47
C GLY A 47 15.77 18.72 -10.53
N TYR A 48 16.37 17.95 -9.67
CA TYR A 48 17.43 18.38 -8.76
C TYR A 48 18.51 17.30 -8.62
N VAL A 49 19.67 17.71 -8.17
CA VAL A 49 20.83 16.84 -7.91
C VAL A 49 21.00 16.75 -6.40
N MET A 50 21.02 15.55 -5.88
CA MET A 50 21.27 15.28 -4.47
C MET A 50 22.57 14.49 -4.27
N ARG A 51 23.15 14.62 -3.08
CA ARG A 51 24.29 13.82 -2.69
C ARG A 51 23.91 12.34 -2.66
N ARG A 52 24.72 11.53 -3.33
CA ARG A 52 24.51 10.06 -3.29
C ARG A 52 24.82 9.53 -1.89
N VAL A 53 23.88 8.72 -1.37
CA VAL A 53 24.03 7.98 -0.12
C VAL A 53 24.41 6.54 -0.44
N GLU A 54 25.45 6.02 0.20
CA GLU A 54 25.89 4.62 0.02
C GLU A 54 25.25 3.75 1.11
N ALA A 55 24.09 3.18 0.81
CA ALA A 55 23.33 2.31 1.71
C ALA A 55 22.38 1.41 0.90
N GLU A 56 21.77 0.42 1.54
CA GLU A 56 20.82 -0.51 0.92
C GLU A 56 19.39 0.03 1.03
N VAL A 57 18.60 -0.10 -0.04
CA VAL A 57 17.19 0.31 -0.08
C VAL A 57 16.25 -0.88 -0.29
N ASN A 58 16.77 -2.05 -0.69
CA ASN A 58 15.94 -3.21 -1.00
C ASN A 58 15.45 -3.91 0.27
N PRO A 59 14.12 -3.93 0.55
CA PRO A 59 13.57 -4.55 1.74
C PRO A 59 13.93 -6.03 1.89
N ALA A 60 14.05 -6.76 0.77
CA ALA A 60 14.40 -8.18 0.79
C ALA A 60 15.82 -8.46 1.30
N LYS A 61 16.71 -7.44 1.27
CA LYS A 61 18.06 -7.53 1.84
C LYS A 61 18.12 -6.96 3.27
N ILE A 62 17.34 -5.92 3.54
CA ILE A 62 17.35 -5.22 4.84
C ILE A 62 16.65 -6.06 5.90
N LEU A 63 15.40 -6.51 5.65
CA LEU A 63 14.55 -7.11 6.68
C LEU A 63 15.09 -8.42 7.29
N PRO A 64 15.76 -9.32 6.53
CA PRO A 64 16.38 -10.50 7.13
C PRO A 64 17.56 -10.18 8.06
N ASN A 65 18.20 -9.01 7.85
CA ASN A 65 19.44 -8.62 8.51
C ASN A 65 19.32 -7.18 9.10
N ALA A 66 18.13 -6.82 9.57
CA ALA A 66 17.89 -5.48 10.10
C ALA A 66 18.86 -5.18 11.25
N PRO A 67 19.59 -4.04 11.21
CA PRO A 67 20.48 -3.64 12.31
C PRO A 67 19.72 -3.53 13.63
N PRO A 68 20.34 -3.87 14.77
CA PRO A 68 19.75 -3.64 16.07
C PRO A 68 19.35 -2.16 16.25
N GLY A 69 18.13 -1.92 16.74
CA GLY A 69 17.62 -0.56 16.98
C GLY A 69 17.06 0.15 15.75
N LEU A 70 17.01 -0.49 14.57
CA LEU A 70 16.48 0.12 13.34
C LEU A 70 15.04 0.63 13.51
N LEU A 71 14.20 -0.09 14.27
CA LEU A 71 12.83 0.34 14.54
C LEU A 71 12.80 1.66 15.32
N ASN A 72 13.70 1.81 16.31
CA ASN A 72 13.86 3.04 17.08
C ASN A 72 14.41 4.18 16.22
N ASP A 73 15.26 3.88 15.21
CA ASP A 73 15.73 4.88 14.26
C ASP A 73 14.57 5.42 13.42
N PHE A 74 13.67 4.55 12.94
CA PHE A 74 12.48 4.96 12.19
C PHE A 74 11.55 5.85 13.01
N ALA A 75 11.34 5.49 14.27
CA ALA A 75 10.54 6.29 15.20
C ALA A 75 11.13 7.68 15.45
N ARG A 76 12.45 7.75 15.70
CA ARG A 76 13.17 9.02 15.90
C ARG A 76 13.18 9.87 14.64
N GLU A 77 13.34 9.25 13.48
CA GLU A 77 13.35 9.97 12.21
C GLU A 77 11.98 10.57 11.87
N LEU A 78 10.89 9.83 12.08
CA LEU A 78 9.53 10.38 11.95
C LEU A 78 9.28 11.52 12.95
N ALA A 79 9.76 11.38 14.19
CA ALA A 79 9.66 12.47 15.16
C ALA A 79 10.43 13.72 14.70
N ALA A 80 11.60 13.55 14.08
CA ALA A 80 12.38 14.66 13.52
C ALA A 80 11.69 15.31 12.31
N ILE A 81 11.09 14.51 11.41
CA ILE A 81 10.30 15.01 10.28
C ILE A 81 9.12 15.85 10.78
N HIS A 82 8.35 15.33 11.72
CA HIS A 82 7.18 16.01 12.28
C HIS A 82 7.53 17.25 13.13
N ALA A 83 8.80 17.39 13.54
CA ALA A 83 9.30 18.55 14.27
C ALA A 83 9.86 19.66 13.37
N VAL A 84 9.94 19.45 12.05
CA VAL A 84 10.39 20.49 11.12
C VAL A 84 9.45 21.70 11.20
N PRO A 85 9.98 22.91 11.50
CA PRO A 85 9.13 24.09 11.60
C PRO A 85 8.41 24.41 10.29
N VAL A 86 7.08 24.57 10.35
CA VAL A 86 6.23 24.79 9.17
C VAL A 86 6.58 26.08 8.43
N ASP A 87 7.05 27.12 9.14
CA ASP A 87 7.48 28.38 8.58
C ASP A 87 8.77 28.32 7.75
N LEU A 88 9.53 27.22 7.85
CA LEU A 88 10.70 26.94 7.01
C LEU A 88 10.35 26.21 5.71
N LEU A 89 9.10 25.72 5.57
CA LEU A 89 8.67 24.93 4.44
C LEU A 89 8.16 25.81 3.30
N PRO A 90 8.27 25.36 2.04
CA PRO A 90 7.51 25.98 0.94
C PRO A 90 6.01 25.86 1.21
N GLN A 91 5.20 26.54 0.43
CA GLN A 91 3.75 26.38 0.52
C GLN A 91 3.36 24.94 0.17
N LEU A 92 2.91 24.20 1.17
CA LEU A 92 2.38 22.85 1.05
C LEU A 92 0.87 22.83 1.32
N PRO A 93 0.10 21.91 0.74
CA PRO A 93 -1.30 21.75 1.13
C PRO A 93 -1.38 21.23 2.54
N GLU A 94 -2.31 21.76 3.27
CA GLU A 94 -2.76 21.21 4.55
C GLU A 94 -3.97 20.32 4.29
N THR A 95 -3.87 19.10 4.78
CA THR A 95 -4.90 18.06 4.61
C THR A 95 -5.52 17.66 5.94
N SER A 96 -6.79 17.30 5.90
CA SER A 96 -7.49 16.70 7.03
C SER A 96 -7.92 15.27 6.73
N ALA A 97 -8.19 14.47 7.77
CA ALA A 97 -8.73 13.13 7.62
C ALA A 97 -10.01 13.13 6.75
N GLU A 98 -10.90 14.12 6.98
CA GLU A 98 -12.14 14.30 6.23
C GLU A 98 -11.89 14.59 4.74
N SER A 99 -11.02 15.55 4.43
CA SER A 99 -10.72 15.93 3.03
C SER A 99 -10.05 14.79 2.26
N LEU A 100 -9.11 14.08 2.89
CA LEU A 100 -8.43 12.96 2.30
C LEU A 100 -9.37 11.76 2.06
N LEU A 101 -10.29 11.51 3.00
CA LEU A 101 -11.28 10.44 2.85
C LEU A 101 -12.27 10.75 1.72
N ALA A 102 -12.74 12.00 1.64
CA ALA A 102 -13.65 12.44 0.57
C ALA A 102 -13.01 12.34 -0.82
N GLU A 103 -11.74 12.77 -0.95
CA GLU A 103 -10.98 12.64 -2.20
C GLU A 103 -10.80 11.18 -2.60
N LEU A 104 -10.38 10.33 -1.64
CA LEU A 104 -10.17 8.91 -1.88
C LEU A 104 -11.46 8.21 -2.31
N ARG A 105 -12.59 8.58 -1.70
CA ARG A 105 -13.92 8.07 -2.08
C ARG A 105 -14.28 8.48 -3.50
N GLY A 106 -14.02 9.73 -3.89
CA GLY A 106 -14.22 10.18 -5.27
C GLY A 106 -13.43 9.35 -6.28
N ARG A 107 -12.16 9.07 -5.99
CA ARG A 107 -11.31 8.19 -6.81
C ARG A 107 -11.88 6.77 -6.90
N PHE A 108 -12.28 6.19 -5.77
CA PHE A 108 -12.89 4.85 -5.73
C PHE A 108 -14.13 4.77 -6.63
N ILE A 109 -15.04 5.75 -6.56
CA ILE A 109 -16.22 5.81 -7.42
C ILE A 109 -15.84 5.92 -8.90
N ASN A 110 -14.86 6.76 -9.23
CA ASN A 110 -14.36 6.92 -10.61
C ASN A 110 -13.76 5.63 -11.17
N PHE A 111 -13.19 4.76 -10.34
CA PHE A 111 -12.66 3.45 -10.74
C PHE A 111 -13.70 2.31 -10.65
N GLY A 112 -14.99 2.66 -10.65
CA GLY A 112 -16.11 1.71 -10.72
C GLY A 112 -16.92 1.56 -9.44
N GLY A 113 -16.37 1.84 -8.27
CA GLY A 113 -17.09 1.81 -6.98
C GLY A 113 -17.70 0.45 -6.59
N ASP A 114 -17.24 -0.65 -7.21
CA ASP A 114 -17.90 -1.96 -7.22
C ASP A 114 -17.25 -3.01 -6.30
N ARG A 115 -16.45 -2.54 -5.30
CA ARG A 115 -15.72 -3.42 -4.37
C ARG A 115 -16.31 -3.33 -2.97
N PRO A 116 -17.18 -4.29 -2.57
CA PRO A 116 -17.92 -4.22 -1.30
C PRO A 116 -17.05 -4.08 -0.06
N VAL A 117 -15.89 -4.73 0.01
CA VAL A 117 -14.98 -4.63 1.15
C VAL A 117 -14.43 -3.21 1.29
N MET A 118 -14.06 -2.56 0.17
CA MET A 118 -13.60 -1.17 0.18
C MET A 118 -14.75 -0.23 0.57
N ALA A 119 -15.96 -0.46 0.05
CA ALA A 119 -17.15 0.31 0.43
C ALA A 119 -17.47 0.21 1.92
N LEU A 120 -17.32 -0.97 2.52
CA LEU A 120 -17.45 -1.20 3.95
C LEU A 120 -16.41 -0.39 4.74
N ALA A 121 -15.15 -0.38 4.27
CA ALA A 121 -14.08 0.38 4.91
C ALA A 121 -14.30 1.90 4.81
N PHE A 122 -14.78 2.42 3.67
CA PHE A 122 -15.17 3.83 3.54
C PHE A 122 -16.23 4.20 4.56
N LYS A 123 -17.29 3.41 4.68
CA LYS A 123 -18.36 3.70 5.64
C LYS A 123 -17.87 3.65 7.08
N TRP A 124 -17.02 2.67 7.42
CA TRP A 124 -16.41 2.61 8.74
C TRP A 124 -15.57 3.85 9.05
N LEU A 125 -14.72 4.29 8.11
CA LEU A 125 -13.87 5.48 8.26
C LEU A 125 -14.71 6.76 8.42
N GLU A 126 -15.81 6.90 7.67
CA GLU A 126 -16.76 8.01 7.81
C GLU A 126 -17.40 8.05 9.20
N ASP A 127 -17.81 6.89 9.74
CA ASP A 127 -18.47 6.78 11.03
C ASP A 127 -17.50 6.97 12.22
N HIS A 128 -16.18 6.85 12.01
CA HIS A 128 -15.14 6.95 13.04
C HIS A 128 -14.14 8.09 12.75
N LEU A 129 -14.58 9.14 12.06
CA LEU A 129 -13.71 10.24 11.66
C LEU A 129 -13.02 10.88 12.89
N PRO A 130 -11.67 10.96 12.93
CA PRO A 130 -10.97 11.54 14.07
C PRO A 130 -11.13 13.07 14.11
N SER A 131 -11.11 13.63 15.31
CA SER A 131 -11.13 15.08 15.49
C SER A 131 -9.87 15.73 14.88
N PRO A 132 -9.94 16.98 14.39
CA PRO A 132 -8.79 17.70 13.88
C PRO A 132 -7.66 17.82 14.92
N VAL A 133 -6.41 17.78 14.44
CA VAL A 133 -5.20 18.01 15.23
C VAL A 133 -4.30 19.03 14.53
N PRO A 134 -3.37 19.68 15.25
CA PRO A 134 -2.38 20.55 14.60
C PRO A 134 -1.60 19.79 13.52
N ALA A 135 -1.55 20.38 12.33
CA ALA A 135 -0.84 19.82 11.19
C ALA A 135 0.69 19.93 11.40
N VAL A 136 1.41 18.89 10.99
CA VAL A 136 2.87 18.84 10.95
C VAL A 136 3.33 18.45 9.55
N LEU A 137 4.62 18.63 9.25
CA LEU A 137 5.18 18.07 8.01
C LEU A 137 5.05 16.55 8.03
N LEU A 138 4.48 15.99 7.00
CA LEU A 138 4.47 14.55 6.72
C LEU A 138 5.36 14.24 5.54
N HIS A 139 5.99 13.09 5.56
CA HIS A 139 6.65 12.52 4.39
C HIS A 139 5.63 12.04 3.35
N GLY A 140 4.53 11.45 3.82
CA GLY A 140 3.41 10.95 3.01
C GLY A 140 3.63 9.57 2.38
N ASP A 141 4.88 9.07 2.28
CA ASP A 141 5.24 7.72 1.81
C ASP A 141 6.40 7.11 2.62
N PHE A 142 6.37 7.27 3.95
CA PHE A 142 7.42 6.74 4.83
C PHE A 142 7.25 5.23 5.01
N ARG A 143 7.99 4.45 4.22
CA ARG A 143 7.91 2.98 4.20
C ARG A 143 9.22 2.35 3.75
N MET A 144 9.37 1.07 4.03
CA MET A 144 10.44 0.26 3.44
C MET A 144 10.38 0.35 1.91
N GLY A 145 11.52 0.59 1.29
CA GLY A 145 11.65 0.89 -0.14
C GLY A 145 11.98 2.36 -0.41
N ASN A 146 11.59 3.29 0.49
CA ASN A 146 11.96 4.71 0.46
C ASN A 146 12.99 5.06 1.54
N ILE A 147 13.40 4.08 2.34
CA ILE A 147 14.36 4.26 3.43
C ILE A 147 15.63 3.49 3.11
N MET A 148 16.75 4.17 3.18
CA MET A 148 18.09 3.57 3.04
C MET A 148 18.64 3.17 4.39
N VAL A 149 19.24 1.98 4.46
CA VAL A 149 19.78 1.39 5.69
C VAL A 149 21.21 0.94 5.44
N ASP A 150 22.11 1.26 6.37
CA ASP A 150 23.48 0.77 6.41
C ASP A 150 23.76 -0.06 7.69
N ALA A 151 25.02 -0.34 7.95
CA ALA A 151 25.42 -1.11 9.14
C ALA A 151 25.15 -0.38 10.48
N HIS A 152 24.89 0.93 10.43
CA HIS A 152 24.67 1.78 11.61
C HIS A 152 23.18 2.10 11.84
N GLY A 153 22.29 1.66 10.94
CA GLY A 153 20.86 1.89 11.02
C GLY A 153 20.28 2.67 9.83
N LEU A 154 19.30 3.53 10.08
CA LEU A 154 18.72 4.39 9.05
C LEU A 154 19.75 5.40 8.55
N ALA A 155 20.04 5.37 7.25
CA ALA A 155 21.02 6.24 6.59
C ALA A 155 20.37 7.43 5.86
N ALA A 156 19.25 7.23 5.17
CA ALA A 156 18.52 8.30 4.48
C ALA A 156 17.05 7.95 4.26
N VAL A 157 16.22 9.00 4.16
CA VAL A 157 14.81 8.95 3.75
C VAL A 157 14.70 9.59 2.37
N LEU A 158 14.15 8.85 1.40
CA LEU A 158 14.03 9.21 -0.01
C LEU A 158 12.58 9.40 -0.41
N ASP A 159 12.35 10.02 -1.58
CA ASP A 159 11.03 10.09 -2.25
C ASP A 159 10.02 10.96 -1.48
N TRP A 160 10.29 12.27 -1.46
CA TRP A 160 9.49 13.27 -0.76
C TRP A 160 8.35 13.87 -1.60
N GLU A 161 8.04 13.26 -2.76
CA GLU A 161 7.05 13.78 -3.70
C GLU A 161 5.61 13.85 -3.15
N LEU A 162 5.32 13.12 -2.07
CA LEU A 162 4.03 13.14 -1.36
C LEU A 162 4.03 13.99 -0.08
N ALA A 163 5.09 14.76 0.17
CA ALA A 163 5.18 15.57 1.39
C ALA A 163 4.05 16.61 1.46
N HIS A 164 3.40 16.72 2.61
CA HIS A 164 2.30 17.65 2.86
C HIS A 164 2.17 17.97 4.36
N LEU A 165 1.25 18.86 4.72
CA LEU A 165 0.92 19.12 6.12
C LEU A 165 -0.32 18.32 6.53
N GLY A 166 -0.27 17.64 7.68
CA GLY A 166 -1.37 16.81 8.13
C GLY A 166 -1.19 16.18 9.52
N ASP A 167 -2.00 15.17 9.79
CA ASP A 167 -1.97 14.42 11.04
C ASP A 167 -0.78 13.44 11.07
N ARG A 168 0.09 13.58 12.06
CA ARG A 168 1.29 12.71 12.24
C ARG A 168 1.00 11.21 12.23
N HIS A 169 -0.20 10.80 12.67
CA HIS A 169 -0.58 9.39 12.69
C HIS A 169 -0.72 8.79 11.28
N GLN A 170 -0.90 9.62 10.24
CA GLN A 170 -0.87 9.17 8.85
C GLN A 170 0.48 8.54 8.50
N ASP A 171 1.59 9.23 8.76
CA ASP A 171 2.93 8.70 8.51
C ASP A 171 3.27 7.51 9.42
N LEU A 172 2.88 7.59 10.71
CA LEU A 172 3.11 6.50 11.66
C LEU A 172 2.43 5.19 11.21
N ALA A 173 1.23 5.28 10.65
CA ALA A 173 0.46 4.12 10.23
C ALA A 173 0.83 3.63 8.82
N PHE A 174 1.28 4.52 7.92
CA PHE A 174 1.46 4.19 6.51
C PHE A 174 2.46 3.05 6.27
N GLY A 175 3.63 3.10 6.89
CA GLY A 175 4.64 2.03 6.79
C GLY A 175 4.26 0.74 7.53
N CYS A 176 3.21 0.79 8.34
CA CYS A 176 2.71 -0.34 9.12
C CYS A 176 1.62 -1.15 8.43
N ILE A 177 1.12 -0.76 7.24
CA ILE A 177 0.18 -1.60 6.50
C ILE A 177 0.85 -2.90 6.04
N ASN A 178 0.08 -3.98 5.95
CA ASN A 178 0.64 -5.31 5.69
C ASN A 178 1.40 -5.40 4.35
N SER A 179 0.97 -4.66 3.33
CA SER A 179 1.64 -4.60 2.02
C SER A 179 3.11 -4.13 2.10
N TRP A 180 3.46 -3.29 3.10
CA TRP A 180 4.82 -2.77 3.29
C TRP A 180 5.66 -3.56 4.29
N ARG A 181 5.13 -4.67 4.83
CA ARG A 181 5.88 -5.59 5.72
C ARG A 181 6.65 -6.65 4.96
N PHE A 182 6.50 -6.74 3.65
CA PHE A 182 7.23 -7.66 2.75
C PHE A 182 7.22 -9.13 3.21
N GLY A 183 6.08 -9.59 3.75
CA GLY A 183 5.86 -10.95 4.23
C GLY A 183 6.08 -11.17 5.73
N TYR A 184 6.66 -10.21 6.45
CA TYR A 184 6.85 -10.27 7.91
C TYR A 184 5.58 -9.81 8.65
N ILE A 185 4.50 -10.57 8.50
CA ILE A 185 3.18 -10.19 9.02
C ILE A 185 3.15 -10.12 10.57
N ASP A 186 3.98 -10.89 11.23
CA ASP A 186 4.17 -10.95 12.68
C ASP A 186 4.97 -9.76 13.25
N ARG A 187 5.51 -8.90 12.39
CA ARG A 187 6.23 -7.68 12.73
C ARG A 187 5.45 -6.46 12.22
N PRO A 188 4.43 -6.00 12.97
CA PRO A 188 3.47 -5.01 12.46
C PRO A 188 4.09 -3.64 12.16
N ALA A 189 5.17 -3.24 12.80
CA ALA A 189 5.86 -2.00 12.50
C ALA A 189 6.91 -2.24 11.39
N PHE A 190 6.62 -1.81 10.17
CA PHE A 190 7.51 -1.82 8.98
C PHE A 190 8.07 -3.20 8.58
N GLY A 191 7.54 -4.31 9.10
CA GLY A 191 8.14 -5.64 8.95
C GLY A 191 9.40 -5.84 9.81
N ILE A 192 9.69 -4.94 10.75
CA ILE A 192 10.91 -4.93 11.59
C ILE A 192 10.60 -5.47 12.98
N GLY A 193 9.54 -4.99 13.64
CA GLY A 193 9.27 -5.33 15.03
C GLY A 193 7.84 -5.03 15.48
N PRO A 194 7.61 -5.06 16.82
CA PRO A 194 6.29 -4.86 17.40
C PRO A 194 5.90 -3.37 17.41
N LEU A 195 4.59 -3.12 17.40
CA LEU A 195 4.02 -1.77 17.27
C LEU A 195 4.18 -0.94 18.55
N ASP A 196 4.11 -1.59 19.71
CA ASP A 196 4.29 -0.95 21.02
C ASP A 196 5.72 -0.41 21.20
N GLU A 197 6.75 -1.15 20.76
CA GLU A 197 8.13 -0.67 20.75
C GLU A 197 8.28 0.56 19.85
N PHE A 198 7.71 0.53 18.64
CA PHE A 198 7.73 1.66 17.70
C PHE A 198 7.05 2.89 18.29
N SER A 199 5.84 2.72 18.85
CA SER A 199 5.06 3.81 19.45
C SER A 199 5.79 4.41 20.63
N ALA A 200 6.32 3.60 21.56
CA ALA A 200 7.07 4.09 22.71
C ALA A 200 8.32 4.86 22.31
N ALA A 201 9.05 4.40 21.27
CA ALA A 201 10.22 5.10 20.75
C ALA A 201 9.86 6.45 20.12
N TYR A 202 8.73 6.52 19.37
CA TYR A 202 8.23 7.76 18.80
C TYR A 202 7.78 8.74 19.88
N GLU A 203 7.02 8.29 20.87
CA GLU A 203 6.57 9.11 22.01
C GLU A 203 7.74 9.68 22.80
N SER A 204 8.75 8.84 23.05
CA SER A 204 9.99 9.28 23.72
C SER A 204 10.75 10.35 22.93
N ALA A 205 10.78 10.24 21.59
CA ALA A 205 11.51 11.17 20.73
C ALA A 205 10.75 12.47 20.48
N SER A 206 9.43 12.38 20.30
CA SER A 206 8.59 13.53 19.92
C SER A 206 7.97 14.27 21.13
N GLY A 207 7.90 13.63 22.29
CA GLY A 207 7.14 14.13 23.45
C GLY A 207 5.62 14.11 23.23
N THR A 208 5.12 13.40 22.21
CA THR A 208 3.68 13.34 21.85
C THR A 208 3.22 11.90 21.85
N SER A 209 2.07 11.63 22.49
CA SER A 209 1.51 10.28 22.56
C SER A 209 0.95 9.83 21.19
N VAL A 210 1.04 8.53 20.95
CA VAL A 210 0.38 7.85 19.84
C VAL A 210 -0.99 7.37 20.30
N GLU A 211 -2.05 7.98 19.79
CA GLU A 211 -3.43 7.64 20.13
C GLU A 211 -3.84 6.34 19.40
N PRO A 212 -4.14 5.22 20.09
CA PRO A 212 -4.38 3.93 19.44
C PRO A 212 -5.54 3.95 18.44
N GLU A 213 -6.66 4.58 18.77
CA GLU A 213 -7.85 4.65 17.90
C GLU A 213 -7.56 5.50 16.64
N ARG A 214 -6.84 6.60 16.80
CA ARG A 214 -6.40 7.45 15.69
C ARG A 214 -5.40 6.72 14.80
N PHE A 215 -4.43 6.02 15.38
CA PHE A 215 -3.49 5.18 14.65
C PHE A 215 -4.23 4.09 13.85
N ARG A 216 -5.21 3.42 14.46
CA ARG A 216 -6.04 2.40 13.80
C ARG A 216 -6.82 2.99 12.64
N TRP A 217 -7.40 4.18 12.80
CA TRP A 217 -8.11 4.88 11.73
C TRP A 217 -7.18 5.11 10.53
N TRP A 218 -5.98 5.64 10.77
CA TRP A 218 -4.99 5.90 9.72
C TRP A 218 -4.44 4.60 9.11
N LEU A 219 -4.35 3.51 9.87
CA LEU A 219 -3.94 2.20 9.34
C LEU A 219 -4.98 1.64 8.36
N ILE A 220 -6.28 1.74 8.68
CA ILE A 220 -7.38 1.35 7.80
C ILE A 220 -7.42 2.27 6.57
N TYR A 221 -7.30 3.59 6.75
CA TYR A 221 -7.24 4.55 5.65
C TYR A 221 -6.07 4.25 4.70
N SER A 222 -4.88 4.03 5.21
CA SER A 222 -3.68 3.75 4.40
C SER A 222 -3.80 2.43 3.64
N THR A 223 -4.39 1.40 4.25
CA THR A 223 -4.68 0.13 3.60
C THR A 223 -5.69 0.32 2.45
N LEU A 224 -6.76 1.07 2.70
CA LEU A 224 -7.77 1.41 1.69
C LEU A 224 -7.17 2.27 0.56
N TRP A 225 -6.36 3.27 0.91
CA TRP A 225 -5.67 4.13 -0.03
C TRP A 225 -4.82 3.32 -1.01
N TRP A 226 -4.03 2.35 -0.52
CA TRP A 226 -3.25 1.47 -1.37
C TRP A 226 -4.13 0.60 -2.27
N GLY A 227 -5.27 0.12 -1.77
CA GLY A 227 -6.27 -0.60 -2.57
C GLY A 227 -6.80 0.25 -3.73
N VAL A 228 -7.16 1.52 -3.48
CA VAL A 228 -7.61 2.45 -4.53
C VAL A 228 -6.48 2.78 -5.51
N CYS A 229 -5.23 2.90 -5.04
CA CYS A 229 -4.07 3.04 -5.93
C CYS A 229 -3.89 1.82 -6.85
N CYS A 230 -4.14 0.61 -6.37
CA CYS A 230 -4.13 -0.58 -7.22
C CYS A 230 -5.23 -0.53 -8.29
N LEU A 231 -6.44 -0.05 -7.96
CA LEU A 231 -7.50 0.18 -8.97
C LEU A 231 -7.05 1.21 -10.02
N GLN A 232 -6.39 2.28 -9.59
CA GLN A 232 -5.82 3.28 -10.50
C GLN A 232 -4.77 2.68 -11.45
N MET A 233 -3.90 1.77 -10.97
CA MET A 233 -2.94 1.10 -11.85
C MET A 233 -3.64 0.30 -12.94
N ALA A 234 -4.72 -0.41 -12.62
CA ALA A 234 -5.53 -1.11 -13.60
C ALA A 234 -6.20 -0.15 -14.60
N ASP A 235 -6.66 1.02 -14.14
CA ASP A 235 -7.28 2.03 -14.99
C ASP A 235 -6.27 2.70 -15.93
N ILE A 236 -5.08 3.03 -15.48
CA ILE A 236 -3.97 3.53 -16.29
C ILE A 236 -3.65 2.55 -17.43
N TRP A 237 -3.65 1.26 -17.16
CA TRP A 237 -3.46 0.24 -18.18
C TRP A 237 -4.63 0.18 -19.17
N ARG A 238 -5.88 0.19 -18.68
CA ARG A 238 -7.09 0.15 -19.53
C ARG A 238 -7.24 1.37 -20.42
N SER A 239 -6.83 2.53 -19.95
CA SER A 239 -6.89 3.79 -20.72
C SER A 239 -5.80 3.91 -21.80
N GLY A 240 -4.81 3.00 -21.82
CA GLY A 240 -3.68 3.06 -22.73
C GLY A 240 -2.61 4.10 -22.35
N LEU A 241 -2.72 4.74 -21.21
CA LEU A 241 -1.74 5.72 -20.73
C LEU A 241 -0.38 5.06 -20.42
N ASP A 242 -0.40 3.86 -19.85
CA ASP A 242 0.77 2.99 -19.65
C ASP A 242 0.33 1.53 -19.76
N GLU A 243 0.56 0.92 -20.93
CA GLU A 243 0.20 -0.48 -21.22
C GLU A 243 1.22 -1.50 -20.66
N GLY A 244 2.10 -1.08 -19.76
CA GLY A 244 3.06 -1.97 -19.11
C GLY A 244 2.39 -3.09 -18.32
N LEU A 245 2.86 -4.33 -18.50
CA LEU A 245 2.33 -5.50 -17.78
C LEU A 245 2.34 -5.32 -16.26
N GLU A 246 3.31 -4.57 -15.72
CA GLU A 246 3.41 -4.26 -14.30
C GLU A 246 2.15 -3.55 -13.79
N ARG A 247 1.57 -2.61 -14.56
CA ARG A 247 0.33 -1.89 -14.20
C ARG A 247 -0.83 -2.86 -14.01
N ALA A 248 -1.02 -3.76 -14.98
CA ALA A 248 -2.07 -4.77 -14.92
C ALA A 248 -1.90 -5.71 -13.70
N VAL A 249 -0.67 -6.17 -13.43
CA VAL A 249 -0.37 -7.06 -12.29
C VAL A 249 -0.54 -6.33 -10.95
N ILE A 250 -0.13 -5.06 -10.84
CA ILE A 250 -0.35 -4.26 -9.61
C ILE A 250 -1.85 -4.08 -9.37
N GLY A 251 -2.66 -3.90 -10.41
CA GLY A 251 -4.12 -3.84 -10.28
C GLY A 251 -4.73 -5.04 -9.56
N ARG A 252 -4.15 -6.24 -9.72
CA ARG A 252 -4.59 -7.46 -9.02
C ARG A 252 -4.30 -7.47 -7.51
N ARG A 253 -3.43 -6.60 -7.02
CA ARG A 253 -3.11 -6.50 -5.59
C ARG A 253 -4.23 -5.89 -4.75
N THR A 254 -5.32 -5.43 -5.35
CA THR A 254 -6.55 -5.06 -4.64
C THR A 254 -7.05 -6.17 -3.71
N SER A 255 -6.91 -7.43 -4.10
CA SER A 255 -7.32 -8.57 -3.28
C SER A 255 -6.50 -8.73 -1.97
N GLU A 256 -5.25 -8.27 -1.95
CA GLU A 256 -4.43 -8.21 -0.73
C GLU A 256 -5.06 -7.22 0.27
N THR A 257 -5.39 -6.01 -0.20
CA THR A 257 -5.94 -4.96 0.64
C THR A 257 -7.34 -5.28 1.15
N GLU A 258 -8.16 -6.01 0.39
CA GLU A 258 -9.48 -6.46 0.84
C GLU A 258 -9.40 -7.42 2.02
N ILE A 259 -8.47 -8.38 2.00
CA ILE A 259 -8.22 -9.28 3.15
C ILE A 259 -7.71 -8.48 4.35
N ASP A 260 -6.76 -7.58 4.15
CA ASP A 260 -6.18 -6.78 5.22
C ASP A 260 -7.24 -5.86 5.87
N LEU A 261 -8.12 -5.25 5.06
CA LEU A 261 -9.25 -4.46 5.56
C LEU A 261 -10.22 -5.31 6.38
N LEU A 262 -10.60 -6.50 5.91
CA LEU A 262 -11.48 -7.40 6.68
C LEU A 262 -10.85 -7.83 8.00
N MET A 263 -9.54 -8.09 8.03
CA MET A 263 -8.83 -8.43 9.27
C MET A 263 -8.78 -7.27 10.27
N LEU A 264 -8.75 -6.01 9.79
CA LEU A 264 -8.75 -4.80 10.62
C LEU A 264 -10.15 -4.43 11.11
N LEU A 265 -11.21 -4.80 10.38
CA LEU A 265 -12.58 -4.37 10.65
C LEU A 265 -13.42 -5.42 11.39
N GLU A 266 -13.06 -6.70 11.34
CA GLU A 266 -13.92 -7.77 11.87
C GLU A 266 -14.17 -7.69 13.38
N ASP A 267 -13.24 -7.08 14.13
CA ASP A 267 -13.40 -6.95 15.59
C ASP A 267 -14.53 -5.98 15.98
N ASP A 268 -14.98 -5.13 15.05
CA ASP A 268 -16.16 -4.26 15.24
C ASP A 268 -17.48 -4.93 14.82
N ALA A 269 -17.42 -6.12 14.23
CA ALA A 269 -18.61 -6.89 13.93
C ALA A 269 -19.20 -7.53 15.20
N PRO A 270 -20.53 -7.77 15.26
CA PRO A 270 -21.13 -8.58 16.32
C PRO A 270 -20.46 -9.96 16.40
N GLU A 271 -20.32 -10.51 17.61
CA GLU A 271 -19.67 -11.80 17.84
C GLU A 271 -20.27 -12.93 16.98
N ALA A 272 -21.59 -12.92 16.79
CA ALA A 272 -22.30 -13.88 15.94
C ALA A 272 -21.86 -13.87 14.48
N GLU A 273 -21.30 -12.75 13.98
CA GLU A 273 -20.82 -12.59 12.59
C GLU A 273 -19.32 -12.91 12.43
N ARG A 274 -18.58 -13.11 13.53
CA ARG A 274 -17.14 -13.38 13.52
C ARG A 274 -16.78 -14.85 13.35
N GLY A 275 -17.77 -15.72 13.21
CA GLY A 275 -17.59 -17.18 13.11
C GLY A 275 -16.68 -17.62 11.95
N PRO A 276 -16.20 -18.86 12.01
CA PRO A 276 -15.40 -19.44 10.94
C PRO A 276 -16.23 -19.59 9.66
N ILE A 277 -15.55 -19.62 8.52
CA ILE A 277 -16.18 -19.74 7.21
C ILE A 277 -15.84 -21.08 6.55
N MET A 278 -16.76 -21.57 5.70
CA MET A 278 -16.48 -22.63 4.75
C MET A 278 -16.07 -22.02 3.42
N LEU A 279 -14.94 -22.45 2.87
CA LEU A 279 -14.54 -22.02 1.54
C LEU A 279 -15.46 -22.69 0.50
N PRO A 280 -15.88 -21.93 -0.55
CA PRO A 280 -16.64 -22.49 -1.64
C PRO A 280 -15.80 -23.51 -2.41
N SER A 281 -16.44 -24.56 -2.93
CA SER A 281 -15.80 -25.53 -3.79
C SER A 281 -15.33 -24.87 -5.09
N LEU A 282 -14.12 -25.19 -5.54
CA LEU A 282 -13.63 -24.74 -6.84
C LEU A 282 -14.46 -25.37 -7.96
N ALA A 283 -14.77 -24.57 -8.99
CA ALA A 283 -15.42 -25.08 -10.18
C ALA A 283 -14.45 -25.92 -11.03
N ALA A 284 -14.94 -26.96 -11.66
CA ALA A 284 -14.15 -27.67 -12.67
C ALA A 284 -13.88 -26.75 -13.87
N PRO A 285 -12.64 -26.66 -14.39
CA PRO A 285 -12.35 -25.84 -15.55
C PRO A 285 -13.13 -26.31 -16.78
N ARG A 286 -13.70 -25.35 -17.51
CA ARG A 286 -14.39 -25.67 -18.78
C ARG A 286 -13.35 -26.09 -19.83
N ARG A 287 -13.52 -27.27 -20.40
CA ARG A 287 -12.73 -27.75 -21.56
C ARG A 287 -13.40 -27.34 -22.84
N LEU A 288 -12.89 -26.30 -23.49
CA LEU A 288 -13.40 -25.80 -24.79
C LEU A 288 -12.47 -26.19 -25.95
N GLY A 289 -11.33 -26.82 -25.68
CA GLY A 289 -10.34 -27.25 -26.66
C GLY A 289 -9.34 -28.23 -26.06
N GLU A 290 -8.49 -28.81 -26.91
CA GLU A 290 -7.38 -29.70 -26.55
C GLU A 290 -6.04 -29.12 -27.11
N PRO A 291 -5.08 -28.77 -26.26
CA PRO A 291 -5.17 -28.72 -24.80
C PRO A 291 -6.14 -27.63 -24.30
N SER A 292 -6.60 -27.76 -23.07
CA SER A 292 -7.47 -26.77 -22.40
C SER A 292 -6.77 -25.42 -22.20
N SER A 293 -7.54 -24.34 -21.95
CA SER A 293 -6.98 -23.01 -21.68
C SER A 293 -6.00 -23.01 -20.49
N THR A 294 -6.28 -23.83 -19.46
CA THR A 294 -5.42 -23.95 -18.27
C THR A 294 -4.08 -24.59 -18.63
N GLU A 295 -4.09 -25.63 -19.46
CA GLU A 295 -2.88 -26.32 -19.94
C GLU A 295 -2.07 -25.41 -20.89
N MET A 296 -2.74 -24.58 -21.72
CA MET A 296 -2.05 -23.59 -22.56
C MET A 296 -1.37 -22.52 -21.72
N LEU A 297 -2.02 -22.00 -20.67
CA LEU A 297 -1.43 -21.02 -19.75
C LEU A 297 -0.22 -21.61 -19.02
N GLU A 298 -0.30 -22.88 -18.61
CA GLU A 298 0.82 -23.60 -17.99
C GLU A 298 1.99 -23.78 -18.96
N ALA A 299 1.72 -24.18 -20.20
CA ALA A 299 2.75 -24.34 -21.24
C ALA A 299 3.49 -23.03 -21.51
N LEU A 300 2.76 -21.89 -21.61
CA LEU A 300 3.35 -20.56 -21.79
C LEU A 300 4.20 -20.14 -20.58
N ALA A 301 3.69 -20.35 -19.36
CA ALA A 301 4.43 -20.03 -18.16
C ALA A 301 5.72 -20.85 -18.05
N ARG A 302 5.65 -22.15 -18.36
CA ARG A 302 6.81 -23.06 -18.38
C ARG A 302 7.85 -22.62 -19.41
N TRP A 303 7.43 -22.33 -20.64
CA TRP A 303 8.34 -21.84 -21.68
C TRP A 303 9.06 -20.56 -21.29
N ILE A 304 8.33 -19.57 -20.71
CA ILE A 304 8.97 -18.34 -20.22
C ILE A 304 9.99 -18.65 -19.11
N GLU A 305 9.64 -19.52 -18.15
CA GLU A 305 10.52 -19.86 -17.01
C GLU A 305 11.78 -20.64 -17.45
N THR A 306 11.64 -21.57 -18.42
CA THR A 306 12.73 -22.48 -18.82
C THR A 306 13.58 -21.95 -19.96
N ASP A 307 13.01 -21.20 -20.90
CA ASP A 307 13.68 -20.79 -22.15
C ASP A 307 14.00 -19.29 -22.20
N ILE A 308 13.07 -18.44 -21.75
CA ILE A 308 13.21 -16.98 -21.86
C ILE A 308 13.98 -16.40 -20.67
N LYS A 309 13.48 -16.66 -19.44
CA LYS A 309 14.01 -16.06 -18.19
C LYS A 309 15.49 -16.38 -17.91
N PRO A 310 16.02 -17.60 -18.20
CA PRO A 310 17.45 -17.89 -18.01
C PRO A 310 18.37 -17.05 -18.90
N GLN A 311 17.90 -16.69 -20.10
CA GLN A 311 18.66 -15.91 -21.09
C GLN A 311 18.54 -14.40 -20.84
N ALA A 312 17.47 -13.96 -20.17
CA ALA A 312 17.18 -12.56 -19.88
C ALA A 312 18.03 -12.01 -18.74
N LYS A 313 18.35 -10.70 -18.78
CA LYS A 313 19.12 -9.97 -17.76
C LYS A 313 18.38 -8.71 -17.31
N GLY A 314 18.73 -8.20 -16.12
CA GLY A 314 18.19 -6.94 -15.60
C GLY A 314 16.67 -6.87 -15.67
N ARG A 315 16.13 -5.83 -16.31
CA ARG A 315 14.68 -5.60 -16.44
C ARG A 315 13.96 -6.72 -17.19
N ASP A 316 14.55 -7.28 -18.25
CA ASP A 316 13.90 -8.33 -19.05
C ASP A 316 13.70 -9.61 -18.22
N ARG A 317 14.67 -9.95 -17.39
CA ARG A 317 14.54 -11.09 -16.44
C ARG A 317 13.45 -10.86 -15.40
N PHE A 318 13.34 -9.63 -14.90
CA PHE A 318 12.26 -9.23 -13.99
C PHE A 318 10.90 -9.34 -14.69
N MET A 319 10.77 -8.78 -15.91
CA MET A 319 9.52 -8.83 -16.68
C MET A 319 9.09 -10.25 -17.04
N ALA A 320 10.03 -11.16 -17.32
CA ALA A 320 9.74 -12.57 -17.50
C ALA A 320 9.12 -13.19 -16.23
N ALA A 321 9.63 -12.84 -15.04
CA ALA A 321 9.03 -13.30 -13.78
C ALA A 321 7.62 -12.71 -13.55
N VAL A 322 7.40 -11.45 -13.90
CA VAL A 322 6.07 -10.81 -13.84
C VAL A 322 5.09 -11.51 -14.78
N ALA A 323 5.51 -11.87 -16.01
CA ALA A 323 4.68 -12.59 -16.97
C ALA A 323 4.30 -13.99 -16.47
N VAL A 324 5.25 -14.76 -15.91
CA VAL A 324 4.97 -16.07 -15.29
C VAL A 324 3.95 -15.93 -14.15
N ASN A 325 4.09 -14.91 -13.31
CA ASN A 325 3.13 -14.65 -12.25
C ASN A 325 1.73 -14.32 -12.79
N ALA A 326 1.64 -13.46 -13.83
CA ALA A 326 0.37 -13.10 -14.47
C ALA A 326 -0.34 -14.34 -15.06
N LEU A 327 0.38 -15.19 -15.78
CA LEU A 327 -0.17 -16.45 -16.33
C LEU A 327 -0.67 -17.38 -15.22
N GLY A 328 0.06 -17.46 -14.10
CA GLY A 328 -0.37 -18.22 -12.93
C GLY A 328 -1.64 -17.66 -12.27
N MET A 329 -1.82 -16.33 -12.23
CA MET A 329 -3.06 -15.70 -11.76
C MET A 329 -4.24 -16.12 -12.64
N LEU A 330 -4.12 -16.00 -13.97
CA LEU A 330 -5.17 -16.37 -14.93
C LEU A 330 -5.52 -17.86 -14.82
N GLN A 331 -4.51 -18.74 -14.71
CA GLN A 331 -4.69 -20.18 -14.55
C GLN A 331 -5.55 -20.52 -13.32
N ARG A 332 -5.28 -19.89 -12.18
CA ARG A 332 -6.04 -20.09 -10.94
C ARG A 332 -7.42 -19.45 -10.99
N GLU A 333 -7.58 -18.31 -11.66
CA GLU A 333 -8.87 -17.62 -11.81
C GLU A 333 -9.89 -18.43 -12.61
N VAL A 334 -9.46 -19.19 -13.61
CA VAL A 334 -10.35 -20.08 -14.41
C VAL A 334 -11.15 -21.07 -13.53
N THR A 335 -10.58 -21.45 -12.38
CA THR A 335 -11.21 -22.37 -11.43
C THR A 335 -11.86 -21.68 -10.23
N ALA A 336 -11.68 -20.36 -10.07
CA ALA A 336 -12.24 -19.58 -8.98
C ALA A 336 -13.64 -19.03 -9.35
N PRO A 337 -14.73 -19.53 -8.76
CA PRO A 337 -16.09 -19.25 -9.22
C PRO A 337 -16.65 -17.90 -8.75
N LEU A 338 -15.86 -17.01 -8.18
CA LEU A 338 -16.37 -15.88 -7.39
C LEU A 338 -16.17 -14.54 -8.07
N ASN A 339 -17.28 -13.80 -8.19
CA ASN A 339 -17.26 -12.39 -8.55
C ASN A 339 -17.18 -11.55 -7.26
N VAL A 340 -16.10 -10.75 -7.13
CA VAL A 340 -15.91 -9.79 -6.03
C VAL A 340 -16.43 -8.39 -6.39
N HIS A 341 -16.93 -8.21 -7.61
CA HIS A 341 -17.49 -6.97 -8.11
C HIS A 341 -19.01 -6.97 -7.88
N ASP A 342 -19.50 -6.10 -7.00
CA ASP A 342 -20.93 -5.96 -6.69
C ASP A 342 -21.25 -4.50 -6.38
N THR A 343 -21.61 -3.74 -7.41
CA THR A 343 -21.98 -2.33 -7.30
C THR A 343 -23.19 -2.14 -6.38
N SER A 344 -24.20 -3.02 -6.46
CA SER A 344 -25.40 -2.91 -5.62
C SER A 344 -25.09 -3.07 -4.14
N LEU A 345 -24.25 -4.04 -3.80
CA LEU A 345 -23.80 -4.24 -2.42
C LEU A 345 -22.90 -3.09 -1.97
N SER A 346 -21.99 -2.63 -2.81
CA SER A 346 -21.13 -1.48 -2.53
C SER A 346 -21.94 -0.22 -2.24
N ASP A 347 -22.95 0.09 -3.06
CA ASP A 347 -23.87 1.22 -2.87
C ASP A 347 -24.68 1.08 -1.56
N ALA A 348 -25.09 -0.12 -1.21
CA ALA A 348 -25.82 -0.37 0.03
C ALA A 348 -24.91 -0.14 1.25
N LEU A 349 -23.64 -0.52 1.18
CA LEU A 349 -22.63 -0.31 2.22
C LEU A 349 -22.26 1.17 2.37
N LEU A 350 -21.95 1.85 1.27
CA LEU A 350 -21.63 3.29 1.25
C LEU A 350 -22.77 4.15 1.79
N ALA A 351 -24.01 3.72 1.56
CA ALA A 351 -25.21 4.40 2.06
C ALA A 351 -25.60 3.99 3.50
N GLY A 352 -24.82 3.13 4.16
CA GLY A 352 -25.13 2.64 5.51
C GLY A 352 -26.35 1.73 5.61
N ARG A 353 -26.93 1.26 4.47
CA ARG A 353 -28.05 0.30 4.48
C ARG A 353 -27.61 -1.12 4.84
N LYS A 354 -26.34 -1.43 4.71
CA LYS A 354 -25.67 -2.64 5.19
C LYS A 354 -24.40 -2.27 5.95
N SER A 355 -24.00 -3.11 6.91
CA SER A 355 -22.85 -2.86 7.79
C SER A 355 -22.26 -4.20 8.26
N LEU A 356 -21.20 -4.14 9.06
CA LEU A 356 -20.63 -5.31 9.76
C LEU A 356 -21.66 -6.10 10.59
N ALA A 357 -22.76 -5.46 11.01
CA ALA A 357 -23.86 -6.12 11.74
C ALA A 357 -24.92 -6.77 10.83
N THR A 358 -24.76 -6.69 9.50
CA THR A 358 -25.70 -7.34 8.57
C THR A 358 -25.48 -8.86 8.59
N PRO A 359 -26.53 -9.67 8.93
CA PRO A 359 -26.37 -11.10 9.05
C PRO A 359 -25.77 -11.77 7.82
N GLY A 360 -24.74 -12.59 8.02
CA GLY A 360 -24.06 -13.36 6.98
C GLY A 360 -23.18 -12.55 6.04
N LEU A 361 -23.18 -11.22 6.09
CA LEU A 361 -22.40 -10.38 5.19
C LEU A 361 -20.89 -10.60 5.36
N LEU A 362 -20.40 -10.57 6.59
CA LEU A 362 -18.97 -10.72 6.88
C LEU A 362 -18.46 -12.10 6.43
N VAL A 363 -19.25 -13.15 6.67
CA VAL A 363 -18.96 -14.53 6.19
C VAL A 363 -18.84 -14.57 4.66
N GLN A 364 -19.77 -13.93 3.95
CA GLN A 364 -19.73 -13.84 2.49
C GLN A 364 -18.48 -13.12 2.00
N LEU A 365 -18.19 -11.93 2.53
CA LEU A 365 -17.04 -11.12 2.13
C LEU A 365 -15.71 -11.81 2.41
N LYS A 366 -15.56 -12.45 3.57
CA LYS A 366 -14.37 -13.26 3.91
C LYS A 366 -14.16 -14.40 2.92
N ALA A 367 -15.20 -15.17 2.60
CA ALA A 367 -15.12 -16.31 1.68
C ALA A 367 -14.72 -15.85 0.27
N GLN A 368 -15.35 -14.79 -0.25
CA GLN A 368 -15.05 -14.21 -1.55
C GLN A 368 -13.60 -13.67 -1.62
N SER A 369 -13.19 -12.89 -0.63
CA SER A 369 -11.85 -12.31 -0.59
C SER A 369 -10.76 -13.36 -0.47
N LEU A 370 -10.96 -14.42 0.35
CA LEU A 370 -10.00 -15.53 0.46
C LEU A 370 -9.84 -16.29 -0.86
N ALA A 371 -10.94 -16.58 -1.56
CA ALA A 371 -10.89 -17.28 -2.84
C ALA A 371 -10.21 -16.40 -3.92
N LYS A 372 -10.52 -15.11 -3.96
CA LYS A 372 -9.92 -14.17 -4.90
C LYS A 372 -8.42 -13.99 -4.65
N LEU A 373 -8.03 -13.77 -3.40
CA LEU A 373 -6.60 -13.62 -3.05
C LEU A 373 -5.81 -14.90 -3.31
N ALA A 374 -6.41 -16.08 -3.10
CA ALA A 374 -5.77 -17.35 -3.43
C ALA A 374 -5.50 -17.51 -4.94
N ALA A 375 -6.33 -16.92 -5.79
CA ALA A 375 -6.10 -16.88 -7.23
C ALA A 375 -5.02 -15.84 -7.58
N ASP A 376 -5.11 -14.62 -7.05
CA ASP A 376 -4.23 -13.51 -7.41
C ASP A 376 -2.83 -13.65 -6.79
N GLN A 377 -2.74 -13.85 -5.48
CA GLN A 377 -1.49 -13.81 -4.72
C GLN A 377 -1.41 -14.94 -3.68
N PRO A 378 -1.27 -16.21 -4.10
CA PRO A 378 -1.30 -17.37 -3.20
C PRO A 378 -0.18 -17.38 -2.16
N LYS A 379 0.89 -16.60 -2.39
CA LYS A 379 2.04 -16.46 -1.48
C LYS A 379 1.95 -15.25 -0.56
N TYR A 380 0.87 -14.49 -0.63
CA TYR A 380 0.69 -13.33 0.25
C TYR A 380 0.57 -13.79 1.71
N ALA A 381 1.35 -13.19 2.60
CA ALA A 381 1.40 -13.61 4.01
C ALA A 381 0.06 -13.44 4.71
N GLY A 382 -0.71 -12.39 4.38
CA GLY A 382 -2.06 -12.15 4.87
C GLY A 382 -3.04 -13.27 4.53
N LEU A 383 -2.89 -13.95 3.38
CA LEU A 383 -3.73 -15.08 3.01
C LEU A 383 -3.57 -16.26 3.99
N ALA A 384 -2.34 -16.58 4.38
CA ALA A 384 -2.08 -17.66 5.33
C ALA A 384 -2.63 -17.32 6.73
N ALA A 385 -2.45 -16.07 7.17
CA ALA A 385 -2.99 -15.59 8.44
C ALA A 385 -4.52 -15.62 8.47
N ALA A 386 -5.17 -15.10 7.42
CA ALA A 386 -6.62 -15.09 7.28
C ALA A 386 -7.21 -16.51 7.22
N ARG A 387 -6.59 -17.43 6.48
CA ARG A 387 -6.98 -18.83 6.47
C ARG A 387 -6.91 -19.46 7.87
N LYS A 388 -5.79 -19.26 8.57
CA LYS A 388 -5.61 -19.78 9.93
C LYS A 388 -6.69 -19.23 10.88
N LYS A 389 -7.09 -17.97 10.73
CA LYS A 389 -8.07 -17.30 11.59
C LYS A 389 -9.51 -17.68 11.24
N TRP A 390 -9.83 -17.86 9.95
CA TRP A 390 -11.24 -17.89 9.49
C TRP A 390 -11.72 -19.26 8.99
N THR A 391 -10.83 -20.21 8.66
CA THR A 391 -11.29 -21.52 8.19
C THR A 391 -11.20 -22.59 9.27
N ILE A 392 -12.18 -23.52 9.25
CA ILE A 392 -12.25 -24.68 10.12
C ILE A 392 -11.24 -25.73 9.66
#